data_024bd82e53140ec7f75090495caab551
#
_entry.id   024bd82e53140ec7f75090495caab551
#
_cell.length_a   1.000
_cell.length_b   1.000
_cell.length_c   1.000
_cell.angle_alpha   90.00
_cell.angle_beta   90.00
_cell.angle_gamma   90.00
#
_symmetry.space_group_name_H-M   'P 1'
#
loop_
_entity.id
_entity.type
_entity.pdbx_description
1 polymer ?
#
loop_
_entity_poly.entity_id
_entity_poly.type
_entity_poly.pdbx_seq_one_letter_code
_entity_poly.pdbx_strand_id
1 'polypeptide(L)'
;MIEETEPYRENYFEWAASPLIASFQSSQISGGILSCQTAEPQFQEFEYHKDKEFFYFVQGTALMPFANFDSEGKVDEASIQIVRIPEGTQLIIDAGKLHFVPVAEGPGKVKIVVVSPKMDSPRVPVRESVNGFLKS
;
A
#
# COMPACT_ATOMS: atom_id res chain seq x y z
N MET A 1 15.21 11.20 7.20
CA MET A 1 15.50 10.59 8.51
C MET A 1 14.21 10.58 9.32
N ILE A 2 13.76 9.42 9.72
CA ILE A 2 12.55 9.27 10.54
C ILE A 2 13.02 9.40 12.00
N GLU A 3 12.53 10.43 12.68
CA GLU A 3 12.75 10.54 14.11
C GLU A 3 11.85 9.53 14.84
N GLU A 4 12.46 8.59 15.54
CA GLU A 4 11.73 7.71 16.43
C GLU A 4 11.35 8.50 17.66
N THR A 5 10.05 8.74 17.85
CA THR A 5 9.54 9.33 19.08
C THR A 5 9.34 8.22 20.10
N GLU A 6 9.76 8.49 21.34
CA GLU A 6 9.52 7.57 22.46
C GLU A 6 8.02 7.32 22.62
N PRO A 7 7.59 6.06 22.80
CA PRO A 7 6.19 5.77 23.10
C PRO A 7 5.74 6.42 24.41
N TYR A 8 4.51 6.92 24.41
CA TYR A 8 3.86 7.39 25.62
C TYR A 8 3.20 6.22 26.33
N ARG A 9 3.47 6.06 27.60
CA ARG A 9 2.91 4.97 28.42
C ARG A 9 2.19 5.52 29.64
N GLU A 10 1.05 4.91 29.92
CA GLU A 10 0.27 5.14 31.09
C GLU A 10 -0.37 3.81 31.52
N ASN A 11 -0.69 3.64 32.77
CA ASN A 11 -1.26 2.43 33.42
C ASN A 11 -1.41 1.18 32.55
N TYR A 12 -2.44 1.12 31.69
CA TYR A 12 -2.80 -0.07 30.93
C TYR A 12 -2.63 0.12 29.41
N PHE A 13 -2.11 1.25 28.98
CA PHE A 13 -1.95 1.48 27.53
C PHE A 13 -0.61 2.13 27.18
N GLU A 14 -0.25 1.95 25.93
CA GLU A 14 0.90 2.57 25.30
C GLU A 14 0.46 3.22 23.99
N TRP A 15 0.90 4.43 23.74
CA TRP A 15 0.68 5.13 22.50
C TRP A 15 2.01 5.31 21.77
N ALA A 16 2.12 4.71 20.59
CA ALA A 16 3.24 4.92 19.69
C ALA A 16 2.76 5.70 18.47
N ALA A 17 3.18 6.94 18.38
CA ALA A 17 2.76 7.80 17.28
C ALA A 17 3.45 7.39 15.98
N SER A 18 2.70 7.49 14.87
CA SER A 18 3.29 7.36 13.55
C SER A 18 4.06 8.65 13.20
N PRO A 19 5.26 8.54 12.60
CA PRO A 19 5.96 9.72 12.11
C PRO A 19 5.36 10.28 10.81
N LEU A 20 4.44 9.57 10.19
CA LEU A 20 3.86 9.97 8.91
C LEU A 20 2.82 11.07 9.09
N ILE A 21 2.85 12.04 8.19
CA ILE A 21 1.88 13.12 8.11
C ILE A 21 1.37 13.18 6.68
N ALA A 22 0.04 13.20 6.51
CA ALA A 22 -0.56 13.33 5.20
C ALA A 22 -1.67 14.39 5.21
N SER A 23 -1.71 15.20 4.16
CA SER A 23 -2.82 16.10 3.89
C SER A 23 -3.68 15.52 2.79
N PHE A 24 -4.97 15.37 3.05
CA PHE A 24 -5.94 14.88 2.08
C PHE A 24 -6.66 16.06 1.42
N GLN A 25 -7.00 15.91 0.14
CA GLN A 25 -7.78 16.91 -0.58
C GLN A 25 -9.24 16.91 -0.12
N SER A 26 -9.76 15.74 0.24
CA SER A 26 -11.12 15.61 0.77
C SER A 26 -11.14 15.79 2.29
N SER A 27 -12.21 16.42 2.78
CA SER A 27 -12.48 16.52 4.23
C SER A 27 -13.21 15.29 4.77
N GLN A 28 -13.68 14.41 3.90
CA GLN A 28 -14.37 13.18 4.29
C GLN A 28 -13.40 12.01 4.21
N ILE A 29 -12.99 11.53 5.36
CA ILE A 29 -12.03 10.43 5.49
C ILE A 29 -12.76 9.19 5.95
N SER A 30 -12.41 8.07 5.34
CA SER A 30 -12.93 6.76 5.65
C SER A 30 -11.78 5.78 5.82
N GLY A 31 -12.07 4.51 5.78
CA GLY A 31 -11.04 3.49 5.83
C GLY A 31 -11.64 2.13 6.12
N GLY A 32 -10.76 1.18 6.29
CA GLY A 32 -11.14 -0.19 6.55
C GLY A 32 -9.95 -1.07 6.83
N ILE A 33 -10.22 -2.36 6.92
CA ILE A 33 -9.18 -3.37 7.08
C ILE A 33 -9.16 -4.22 5.82
N LEU A 34 -8.02 -4.22 5.15
CA LEU A 34 -7.77 -5.07 3.99
C LEU A 34 -7.10 -6.35 4.47
N SER A 35 -7.72 -7.50 4.19
CA SER A 35 -7.17 -8.82 4.52
C SER A 35 -6.78 -9.54 3.23
N CYS A 36 -5.51 -9.93 3.12
CA CYS A 36 -4.98 -10.55 1.93
C CYS A 36 -4.46 -11.95 2.24
N GLN A 37 -4.71 -12.88 1.33
CA GLN A 37 -4.26 -14.27 1.45
C GLN A 37 -2.99 -14.50 0.63
N THR A 38 -2.36 -15.64 0.86
CA THR A 38 -1.27 -16.11 0.02
C THR A 38 -1.79 -16.43 -1.37
N ALA A 39 -1.11 -15.90 -2.38
CA ALA A 39 -1.37 -16.16 -3.79
C ALA A 39 -0.08 -15.98 -4.58
N GLU A 40 -0.05 -16.47 -5.81
CA GLU A 40 1.05 -16.16 -6.71
C GLU A 40 1.10 -14.65 -6.95
N PRO A 41 2.28 -14.03 -6.87
CA PRO A 41 2.41 -12.59 -7.09
C PRO A 41 2.35 -12.25 -8.59
N GLN A 42 1.21 -12.54 -9.21
CA GLN A 42 0.91 -12.22 -10.60
C GLN A 42 -0.13 -11.11 -10.63
N PHE A 43 0.23 -10.00 -11.24
CA PHE A 43 -0.62 -8.83 -11.30
C PHE A 43 -0.90 -8.48 -12.76
N GLN A 44 -2.19 -8.37 -13.12
CA GLN A 44 -2.65 -8.12 -14.49
C GLN A 44 -3.11 -6.69 -14.69
N GLU A 45 -3.31 -5.97 -13.61
CA GLU A 45 -3.79 -4.61 -13.63
C GLU A 45 -3.31 -3.84 -12.42
N PHE A 46 -3.34 -2.53 -12.53
CA PHE A 46 -3.07 -1.60 -11.45
C PHE A 46 -4.27 -0.70 -11.23
N GLU A 47 -4.35 -0.10 -10.07
CA GLU A 47 -5.31 0.94 -9.76
C GLU A 47 -4.59 2.21 -9.30
N TYR A 48 -5.30 3.32 -9.33
CA TYR A 48 -4.81 4.58 -8.79
C TYR A 48 -5.98 5.39 -8.26
N HIS A 49 -5.68 6.38 -7.45
CA HIS A 49 -6.69 7.23 -6.83
C HIS A 49 -6.32 8.69 -6.99
N LYS A 50 -7.32 9.55 -6.87
CA LYS A 50 -7.12 11.01 -6.98
C LYS A 50 -6.56 11.66 -5.73
N ASP A 51 -6.48 10.95 -4.62
CA ASP A 51 -5.95 11.42 -3.35
C ASP A 51 -5.06 10.36 -2.72
N LYS A 52 -4.50 10.64 -1.57
CA LYS A 52 -3.58 9.76 -0.87
C LYS A 52 -4.30 8.66 -0.11
N GLU A 53 -3.58 7.56 0.13
CA GLU A 53 -3.99 6.50 1.04
C GLU A 53 -2.90 6.27 2.07
N PHE A 54 -3.29 6.08 3.33
CA PHE A 54 -2.42 5.64 4.41
C PHE A 54 -2.64 4.15 4.65
N PHE A 55 -1.54 3.37 4.64
CA PHE A 55 -1.55 1.93 4.91
C PHE A 55 -0.70 1.62 6.13
N TYR A 56 -1.26 0.84 7.06
CA TYR A 56 -0.51 0.28 8.18
C TYR A 56 -0.61 -1.26 8.11
N PHE A 57 0.52 -1.92 7.86
CA PHE A 57 0.61 -3.38 7.76
C PHE A 57 0.72 -3.97 9.16
N VAL A 58 -0.41 -4.29 9.76
CA VAL A 58 -0.49 -4.70 11.17
C VAL A 58 -0.23 -6.17 11.39
N GLN A 59 -0.30 -7.01 10.34
CA GLN A 59 -0.05 -8.44 10.44
C GLN A 59 0.50 -8.97 9.12
N GLY A 60 1.57 -9.78 9.23
CA GLY A 60 2.15 -10.51 8.11
C GLY A 60 3.03 -9.68 7.19
N THR A 61 3.70 -10.36 6.26
CA THR A 61 4.54 -9.75 5.23
C THR A 61 3.82 -9.77 3.90
N ALA A 62 3.77 -8.62 3.23
CA ALA A 62 3.07 -8.44 1.96
C ALA A 62 4.03 -8.33 0.79
N LEU A 63 3.57 -8.77 -0.38
CA LEU A 63 4.17 -8.49 -1.68
C LEU A 63 3.22 -7.57 -2.44
N MET A 64 3.62 -6.33 -2.68
CA MET A 64 2.76 -5.30 -3.25
C MET A 64 3.36 -4.70 -4.52
N PRO A 65 2.60 -4.64 -5.62
CA PRO A 65 3.10 -4.08 -6.86
C PRO A 65 2.90 -2.57 -6.93
N PHE A 66 3.88 -1.89 -7.49
CA PHE A 66 3.86 -0.46 -7.78
C PHE A 66 4.37 -0.22 -9.20
N ALA A 67 3.89 0.83 -9.84
CA ALA A 67 4.33 1.24 -11.17
C ALA A 67 4.12 2.73 -11.39
N ASN A 68 4.67 3.22 -12.48
CA ASN A 68 4.45 4.59 -12.94
C ASN A 68 3.65 4.58 -14.25
N PHE A 69 2.99 5.69 -14.56
CA PHE A 69 2.43 5.91 -15.88
C PHE A 69 3.52 6.28 -16.88
N ASP A 70 3.34 5.85 -18.12
CA ASP A 70 4.16 6.35 -19.24
C ASP A 70 3.59 7.67 -19.79
N SER A 71 4.21 8.20 -20.85
CA SER A 71 3.78 9.46 -21.47
C SER A 71 2.40 9.38 -22.14
N GLU A 72 1.90 8.18 -22.40
CA GLU A 72 0.60 7.93 -23.04
C GLU A 72 -0.52 7.61 -22.04
N GLY A 73 -0.23 7.67 -20.75
CA GLY A 73 -1.20 7.33 -19.69
C GLY A 73 -1.41 5.84 -19.49
N LYS A 74 -0.49 5.02 -19.98
CA LYS A 74 -0.49 3.57 -19.76
C LYS A 74 0.54 3.20 -18.70
N VAL A 75 0.52 1.95 -18.25
CA VAL A 75 1.54 1.45 -17.32
C VAL A 75 2.90 1.44 -18.00
N ASP A 76 3.87 2.08 -17.40
CA ASP A 76 5.28 1.94 -17.79
C ASP A 76 5.78 0.60 -17.22
N GLU A 77 5.81 -0.43 -18.07
CA GLU A 77 6.15 -1.79 -17.64
C GLU A 77 7.58 -1.88 -17.07
N ALA A 78 8.51 -1.06 -17.55
CA ALA A 78 9.86 -1.03 -17.03
C ALA A 78 9.92 -0.47 -15.59
N SER A 79 8.92 0.26 -15.16
CA SER A 79 8.83 0.82 -13.80
C SER A 79 8.22 -0.13 -12.78
N ILE A 80 7.67 -1.26 -13.21
CA ILE A 80 6.96 -2.17 -12.31
C ILE A 80 7.92 -2.78 -11.30
N GLN A 81 7.54 -2.68 -10.02
CA GLN A 81 8.27 -3.27 -8.90
C GLN A 81 7.28 -4.00 -7.99
N ILE A 82 7.67 -5.19 -7.55
CA ILE A 82 6.96 -5.89 -6.48
C ILE A 82 7.81 -5.73 -5.23
N VAL A 83 7.25 -5.07 -4.23
CA VAL A 83 7.95 -4.68 -3.02
C VAL A 83 7.52 -5.59 -1.88
N ARG A 84 8.49 -6.16 -1.17
CA ARG A 84 8.24 -6.89 0.08
C ARG A 84 8.08 -5.88 1.21
N ILE A 85 6.92 -5.93 1.87
CA ILE A 85 6.56 -5.01 2.94
C ILE A 85 6.37 -5.80 4.22
N PRO A 86 7.31 -5.68 5.19
CA PRO A 86 7.21 -6.43 6.44
C PRO A 86 6.14 -5.88 7.37
N GLU A 87 5.72 -6.73 8.30
CA GLU A 87 4.81 -6.36 9.38
C GLU A 87 5.34 -5.15 10.14
N GLY A 88 4.44 -4.23 10.49
CA GLY A 88 4.78 -3.01 11.21
C GLY A 88 5.08 -1.82 10.30
N THR A 89 5.12 -2.03 8.98
CA THR A 89 5.38 -0.94 8.02
C THR A 89 4.17 -0.02 7.91
N GLN A 90 4.43 1.27 7.88
CA GLN A 90 3.45 2.30 7.59
C GLN A 90 3.90 3.03 6.33
N LEU A 91 2.98 3.24 5.39
CA LEU A 91 3.28 3.98 4.18
C LEU A 91 2.12 4.83 3.70
N ILE A 92 2.44 5.84 2.93
CA ILE A 92 1.46 6.68 2.25
C ILE A 92 1.63 6.46 0.75
N ILE A 93 0.53 6.09 0.09
CA ILE A 93 0.49 5.98 -1.36
C ILE A 93 0.02 7.31 -1.92
N ASP A 94 0.83 7.94 -2.73
CA ASP A 94 0.52 9.26 -3.31
C ASP A 94 -0.61 9.20 -4.31
N ALA A 95 -1.29 10.32 -4.49
CA ALA A 95 -2.28 10.47 -5.54
C ALA A 95 -1.67 10.16 -6.91
N GLY A 96 -2.38 9.39 -7.71
CA GLY A 96 -1.93 8.99 -9.05
C GLY A 96 -0.88 7.88 -9.09
N LYS A 97 -0.43 7.35 -7.96
CA LYS A 97 0.54 6.26 -7.94
C LYS A 97 -0.14 4.93 -8.26
N LEU A 98 0.33 4.27 -9.31
CA LEU A 98 -0.15 2.95 -9.69
C LEU A 98 0.28 1.90 -8.66
N HIS A 99 -0.68 1.13 -8.17
CA HIS A 99 -0.49 0.05 -7.22
C HIS A 99 -1.64 -0.94 -7.35
N PHE A 100 -1.56 -2.05 -6.65
CA PHE A 100 -2.67 -2.99 -6.56
C PHE A 100 -2.67 -3.69 -5.20
N VAL A 101 -3.78 -4.38 -4.91
CA VAL A 101 -3.94 -5.14 -3.67
C VAL A 101 -2.79 -6.15 -3.53
N PRO A 102 -2.08 -6.16 -2.41
CA PRO A 102 -0.97 -7.09 -2.23
C PRO A 102 -1.43 -8.52 -2.00
N VAL A 103 -0.49 -9.45 -2.13
CA VAL A 103 -0.65 -10.83 -1.68
C VAL A 103 0.19 -11.05 -0.43
N ALA A 104 -0.16 -12.05 0.38
CA ALA A 104 0.65 -12.43 1.53
C ALA A 104 1.84 -13.27 1.07
N GLU A 105 3.02 -13.01 1.64
CA GLU A 105 4.18 -13.87 1.49
C GLU A 105 4.15 -14.93 2.58
N GLY A 106 4.25 -16.19 2.18
CA GLY A 106 4.25 -17.32 3.12
C GLY A 106 2.87 -17.66 3.66
N PRO A 107 2.79 -18.56 4.65
CA PRO A 107 1.52 -18.97 5.22
C PRO A 107 0.92 -17.85 6.09
N GLY A 108 -0.40 -17.79 6.13
CA GLY A 108 -1.12 -16.82 6.93
C GLY A 108 -1.71 -15.71 6.09
N LYS A 109 -2.17 -14.69 6.78
CA LYS A 109 -2.82 -13.55 6.17
C LYS A 109 -2.04 -12.27 6.42
N VAL A 110 -2.14 -11.33 5.48
CA VAL A 110 -1.73 -9.96 5.69
C VAL A 110 -2.96 -9.15 6.05
N LYS A 111 -2.87 -8.35 7.08
CA LYS A 111 -3.90 -7.38 7.45
C LYS A 111 -3.34 -5.98 7.43
N ILE A 112 -4.08 -5.09 6.79
CA ILE A 112 -3.67 -3.70 6.57
C ILE A 112 -4.81 -2.79 7.01
N VAL A 113 -4.52 -1.86 7.90
CA VAL A 113 -5.43 -0.76 8.19
C VAL A 113 -5.24 0.29 7.11
N VAL A 114 -6.31 0.62 6.41
CA VAL A 114 -6.32 1.62 5.33
C VAL A 114 -7.10 2.83 5.79
N VAL A 115 -6.53 4.01 5.63
CA VAL A 115 -7.20 5.29 5.88
C VAL A 115 -7.08 6.12 4.61
N SER A 116 -8.22 6.52 4.06
CA SER A 116 -8.26 7.30 2.83
C SER A 116 -9.61 8.00 2.69
N PRO A 117 -9.72 9.04 1.85
CA PRO A 117 -11.02 9.50 1.39
C PRO A 117 -11.73 8.37 0.64
N LYS A 118 -13.05 8.44 0.58
CA LYS A 118 -13.83 7.54 -0.25
C LYS A 118 -13.67 7.95 -1.71
N MET A 119 -13.03 7.09 -2.52
CA MET A 119 -12.59 7.41 -3.88
C MET A 119 -12.88 6.30 -4.85
N ASP A 120 -12.98 6.66 -6.13
CA ASP A 120 -12.99 5.68 -7.21
C ASP A 120 -11.62 5.03 -7.37
N SER A 121 -11.61 3.82 -7.90
CA SER A 121 -10.42 3.01 -8.11
C SER A 121 -10.33 2.58 -9.57
N PRO A 122 -10.06 3.52 -10.50
CA PRO A 122 -9.92 3.14 -11.91
C PRO A 122 -8.74 2.18 -12.09
N ARG A 123 -8.94 1.19 -12.95
CA ARG A 123 -7.95 0.14 -13.20
C ARG A 123 -7.29 0.33 -14.56
N VAL A 124 -5.99 0.04 -14.61
CA VAL A 124 -5.19 0.14 -15.82
C VAL A 124 -4.54 -1.23 -16.06
N PRO A 125 -4.87 -1.90 -17.18
CA PRO A 125 -4.30 -3.23 -17.45
C PRO A 125 -2.84 -3.15 -17.89
N VAL A 126 -2.11 -4.22 -17.61
CA VAL A 126 -0.79 -4.45 -18.19
C VAL A 126 -0.92 -5.38 -19.39
N ARG A 127 0.02 -5.30 -20.35
CA ARG A 127 -0.01 -6.11 -21.56
C ARG A 127 0.22 -7.59 -21.27
N GLU A 128 1.07 -7.88 -20.28
CA GLU A 128 1.37 -9.23 -19.84
C GLU A 128 1.29 -9.28 -18.31
N SER A 129 0.89 -10.43 -17.78
CA SER A 129 0.90 -10.64 -16.33
C SER A 129 2.28 -10.41 -15.77
N VAL A 130 2.37 -9.58 -14.74
CA VAL A 130 3.62 -9.31 -14.04
C VAL A 130 3.90 -10.46 -13.10
N ASN A 131 4.88 -11.30 -13.47
CA ASN A 131 5.41 -12.34 -12.61
C ASN A 131 6.48 -11.77 -11.69
N GLY A 132 6.41 -12.13 -10.44
CA GLY A 132 7.19 -11.69 -9.34
C GLY A 132 8.67 -11.37 -9.51
N PHE A 133 9.00 -10.20 -10.02
CA PHE A 133 10.31 -9.62 -9.81
C PHE A 133 10.31 -8.94 -8.45
N LEU A 134 10.82 -9.66 -7.45
CA LEU A 134 11.01 -9.11 -6.12
C LEU A 134 12.18 -8.15 -6.15
N LYS A 135 11.88 -6.88 -5.95
CA LYS A 135 12.88 -5.88 -5.59
C LYS A 135 12.61 -5.45 -4.15
N SER A 136 13.51 -5.81 -3.30
CA SER A 136 13.49 -5.32 -1.92
C SER A 136 14.07 -3.92 -1.85
#